data_3cb6925cee6d3ee2d220ec003f9fc9f7
#
_entry.id   3cb6925cee6d3ee2d220ec003f9fc9f7
#
_cell.length_a   1.000
_cell.length_b   1.000
_cell.length_c   1.000
_cell.angle_alpha   90.00
_cell.angle_beta   90.00
_cell.angle_gamma   90.00
#
_symmetry.space_group_name_H-M   'P 1'
#
loop_
_entity.id
_entity.type
_entity.pdbx_description
1 polymer ?
#
loop_
_entity_poly.entity_id
_entity_poly.type
_entity_poly.pdbx_seq_one_letter_code
_entity_poly.pdbx_strand_id
1 'polypeptide(L)'
;MVEQDGATAAGEAPEPIRAHRADYLPVLLVPALAVAALPLIGNPVTWLTLTIAALAMGMMIFVIASGLTLVFGLMDVLNFGHGAFIAIGAYLAMTTLIPLAGWIQADQLALNLAALGLAILVAMAGTSIIGWAFERVIIMPVYGQHLKQILVTTGGLIVAEQLIHVFWGGEQKPMPLPTALRGAITIGDVAVEKYRLLTMAVGLAVFVAMLLVLNRTKLGLLIRAGVENREMVEALGYRIRRLFVAVFVAGSALAGLGGTLWALYRETLTAGIGSEVIVLVFIVTIIGGLGSIGGCFLGSVLVAQMANYTGYLAPKVALASNILLMVIILMWRPQGLYAVTGR
;
A
#
# COMPACT_ATOMS: atom_id res chain seq x y z
N MET A 1 45.78 6.81 55.33
CA MET A 1 45.66 5.41 54.85
C MET A 1 44.39 5.37 54.05
N VAL A 2 44.45 5.71 52.78
CA VAL A 2 43.33 5.76 51.83
C VAL A 2 43.66 4.74 50.76
N GLU A 3 42.93 3.66 50.77
CA GLU A 3 43.06 2.54 49.85
C GLU A 3 42.27 2.91 48.59
N GLN A 4 42.99 3.04 47.47
CA GLN A 4 42.45 3.25 46.11
C GLN A 4 42.00 1.89 45.58
N ASP A 5 40.71 1.64 45.54
CA ASP A 5 40.11 0.57 44.70
C ASP A 5 39.96 1.06 43.29
N GLY A 6 40.96 0.76 42.47
CA GLY A 6 40.94 0.89 41.04
C GLY A 6 40.22 -0.34 40.39
N ALA A 7 38.93 -0.33 40.32
CA ALA A 7 38.19 -1.28 39.49
C ALA A 7 38.30 -0.85 38.02
N THR A 8 39.23 -1.51 37.30
CA THR A 8 39.33 -1.45 35.84
C THR A 8 38.05 -1.95 35.21
N ALA A 9 37.27 -1.01 34.65
CA ALA A 9 36.17 -1.34 33.74
C ALA A 9 36.78 -2.05 32.52
N ALA A 10 36.70 -3.38 32.52
CA ALA A 10 36.98 -4.17 31.33
C ALA A 10 35.93 -3.77 30.27
N GLY A 11 36.38 -3.06 29.23
CA GLY A 11 35.56 -2.69 28.09
C GLY A 11 35.02 -3.97 27.46
N GLU A 12 33.69 -4.14 27.49
CA GLU A 12 33.01 -5.14 26.70
C GLU A 12 33.44 -4.95 25.23
N ALA A 13 34.06 -6.00 24.68
CA ALA A 13 34.41 -6.00 23.26
C ALA A 13 33.09 -5.82 22.46
N PRO A 14 33.09 -4.95 21.41
CA PRO A 14 31.91 -4.75 20.60
C PRO A 14 31.44 -6.10 20.06
N GLU A 15 30.17 -6.45 20.29
CA GLU A 15 29.56 -7.67 19.74
C GLU A 15 29.84 -7.72 18.23
N PRO A 16 30.27 -8.87 17.68
CA PRO A 16 30.53 -9.00 16.26
C PRO A 16 29.25 -8.68 15.50
N ILE A 17 29.33 -7.76 14.55
CA ILE A 17 28.24 -7.43 13.62
C ILE A 17 27.80 -8.75 12.97
N ARG A 18 26.71 -9.29 13.46
CA ARG A 18 26.11 -10.52 12.90
C ARG A 18 25.72 -10.20 11.46
N ALA A 19 26.44 -10.76 10.51
CA ALA A 19 26.09 -10.70 9.11
C ALA A 19 24.61 -11.10 8.97
N HIS A 20 23.80 -10.18 8.48
CA HIS A 20 22.37 -10.37 8.30
C HIS A 20 22.19 -11.50 7.27
N ARG A 21 21.96 -12.72 7.73
CA ARG A 21 21.57 -13.81 6.83
C ARG A 21 20.25 -13.41 6.22
N ALA A 22 20.20 -13.32 4.90
CA ALA A 22 18.99 -13.04 4.18
C ALA A 22 17.91 -14.04 4.61
N ASP A 23 16.86 -13.55 5.27
CA ASP A 23 15.76 -14.39 5.77
C ASP A 23 14.78 -14.63 4.62
N TYR A 24 14.88 -15.78 3.99
CA TYR A 24 14.02 -16.19 2.88
C TYR A 24 12.70 -16.80 3.33
N LEU A 25 12.53 -17.05 4.65
CA LEU A 25 11.35 -17.73 5.18
C LEU A 25 10.04 -17.00 4.86
N PRO A 26 9.95 -15.65 4.97
CA PRO A 26 8.75 -14.91 4.58
C PRO A 26 8.37 -15.06 3.10
N VAL A 27 9.37 -15.13 2.20
CA VAL A 27 9.12 -15.31 0.76
C VAL A 27 8.50 -16.67 0.48
N LEU A 28 8.89 -17.71 1.21
CA LEU A 28 8.36 -19.05 1.05
C LEU A 28 6.89 -19.21 1.49
N LEU A 29 6.36 -18.27 2.30
CA LEU A 29 4.94 -18.30 2.71
C LEU A 29 4.00 -18.13 1.52
N VAL A 30 4.37 -17.32 0.53
CA VAL A 30 3.55 -17.07 -0.66
C VAL A 30 3.31 -18.34 -1.48
N PRO A 31 4.36 -19.06 -1.93
CA PRO A 31 4.16 -20.32 -2.64
C PRO A 31 3.60 -21.43 -1.71
N ALA A 32 3.94 -21.44 -0.42
CA ALA A 32 3.40 -22.41 0.52
C ALA A 32 1.87 -22.30 0.66
N LEU A 33 1.34 -21.05 0.78
CA LEU A 33 -0.10 -20.83 0.84
C LEU A 33 -0.78 -21.24 -0.48
N ALA A 34 -0.17 -20.93 -1.63
CA ALA A 34 -0.68 -21.31 -2.94
C ALA A 34 -0.75 -22.85 -3.09
N VAL A 35 0.33 -23.56 -2.70
CA VAL A 35 0.37 -25.04 -2.75
C VAL A 35 -0.62 -25.66 -1.77
N ALA A 36 -0.75 -25.11 -0.56
CA ALA A 36 -1.70 -25.60 0.43
C ALA A 36 -3.17 -25.43 -0.02
N ALA A 37 -3.48 -24.43 -0.82
CA ALA A 37 -4.81 -24.19 -1.37
C ALA A 37 -5.20 -25.19 -2.49
N LEU A 38 -4.21 -25.78 -3.19
CA LEU A 38 -4.47 -26.66 -4.34
C LEU A 38 -5.37 -27.87 -4.01
N PRO A 39 -5.07 -28.68 -2.96
CA PRO A 39 -5.91 -29.82 -2.60
C PRO A 39 -7.30 -29.41 -2.09
N LEU A 40 -7.42 -28.22 -1.46
CA LEU A 40 -8.69 -27.69 -0.97
C LEU A 40 -9.63 -27.26 -2.10
N ILE A 41 -9.08 -26.67 -3.17
CA ILE A 41 -9.84 -26.22 -4.34
C ILE A 41 -10.18 -27.42 -5.26
N GLY A 42 -9.30 -28.43 -5.33
CA GLY A 42 -9.51 -29.69 -6.05
C GLY A 42 -9.45 -29.59 -7.58
N ASN A 43 -9.58 -28.39 -8.16
CA ASN A 43 -9.51 -28.16 -9.60
C ASN A 43 -8.30 -27.27 -9.95
N PRO A 44 -7.30 -27.76 -10.71
CA PRO A 44 -6.09 -27.00 -11.04
C PRO A 44 -6.36 -25.72 -11.85
N VAL A 45 -7.36 -25.74 -12.75
CA VAL A 45 -7.72 -24.58 -13.59
C VAL A 45 -8.29 -23.47 -12.70
N THR A 46 -9.23 -23.81 -11.82
CA THR A 46 -9.80 -22.87 -10.85
C THR A 46 -8.73 -22.33 -9.91
N TRP A 47 -7.87 -23.21 -9.39
CA TRP A 47 -6.75 -22.80 -8.52
C TRP A 47 -5.83 -21.81 -9.22
N LEU A 48 -5.43 -22.06 -10.47
CA LEU A 48 -4.55 -21.15 -11.22
C LEU A 48 -5.24 -19.81 -11.49
N THR A 49 -6.53 -19.83 -11.86
CA THR A 49 -7.33 -18.63 -12.08
C THR A 49 -7.42 -17.78 -10.79
N LEU A 50 -7.69 -18.40 -9.65
CA LEU A 50 -7.74 -17.73 -8.36
C LEU A 50 -6.38 -17.18 -7.92
N THR A 51 -5.29 -17.92 -8.21
CA THR A 51 -3.93 -17.49 -7.91
C THR A 51 -3.55 -16.23 -8.70
N ILE A 52 -3.83 -16.21 -10.01
CA ILE A 52 -3.60 -15.02 -10.85
C ILE A 52 -4.47 -13.85 -10.38
N ALA A 53 -5.74 -14.11 -10.05
CA ALA A 53 -6.63 -13.10 -9.48
C ALA A 53 -6.09 -12.52 -8.17
N ALA A 54 -5.56 -13.38 -7.31
CA ALA A 54 -4.94 -12.98 -6.05
C ALA A 54 -3.68 -12.14 -6.25
N LEU A 55 -2.83 -12.51 -7.22
CA LEU A 55 -1.65 -11.70 -7.56
C LEU A 55 -2.04 -10.30 -8.05
N ALA A 56 -3.03 -10.20 -8.94
CA ALA A 56 -3.52 -8.91 -9.43
C ALA A 56 -4.10 -8.04 -8.28
N MET A 57 -4.95 -8.62 -7.45
CA MET A 57 -5.51 -7.95 -6.27
C MET A 57 -4.39 -7.54 -5.30
N GLY A 58 -3.41 -8.42 -5.05
CA GLY A 58 -2.26 -8.14 -4.20
C GLY A 58 -1.43 -6.96 -4.69
N MET A 59 -1.24 -6.83 -6.02
CA MET A 59 -0.55 -5.68 -6.61
C MET A 59 -1.31 -4.37 -6.41
N MET A 60 -2.64 -4.36 -6.54
CA MET A 60 -3.46 -3.18 -6.26
C MET A 60 -3.36 -2.76 -4.80
N ILE A 61 -3.52 -3.73 -3.88
CA ILE A 61 -3.41 -3.48 -2.44
C ILE A 61 -1.99 -3.00 -2.09
N PHE A 62 -0.96 -3.58 -2.71
CA PHE A 62 0.42 -3.13 -2.55
C PHE A 62 0.60 -1.67 -2.93
N VAL A 63 0.09 -1.23 -4.08
CA VAL A 63 0.20 0.17 -4.51
C VAL A 63 -0.37 1.11 -3.45
N ILE A 64 -1.56 0.81 -2.93
CA ILE A 64 -2.20 1.60 -1.88
C ILE A 64 -1.40 1.56 -0.57
N ALA A 65 -1.06 0.36 -0.12
CA ALA A 65 -0.39 0.13 1.15
C ALA A 65 1.05 0.65 1.16
N SER A 66 1.73 0.65 0.01
CA SER A 66 3.09 1.17 -0.14
C SER A 66 3.19 2.66 0.20
N GLY A 67 2.16 3.45 -0.15
CA GLY A 67 2.07 4.86 0.22
C GLY A 67 2.00 5.06 1.73
N LEU A 68 1.14 4.29 2.43
CA LEU A 68 1.05 4.33 3.89
C LEU A 68 2.33 3.81 4.55
N THR A 69 2.89 2.72 4.04
CA THR A 69 4.15 2.13 4.54
C THR A 69 5.31 3.11 4.44
N LEU A 70 5.38 3.88 3.35
CA LEU A 70 6.41 4.90 3.16
C LEU A 70 6.26 6.05 4.17
N VAL A 71 5.03 6.54 4.39
CA VAL A 71 4.74 7.60 5.36
C VAL A 71 5.04 7.12 6.78
N PHE A 72 4.55 5.94 7.15
CA PHE A 72 4.79 5.40 8.49
C PHE A 72 6.28 5.12 8.72
N GLY A 73 6.97 4.53 7.74
CA GLY A 73 8.39 4.18 7.85
C GLY A 73 9.29 5.37 8.15
N LEU A 74 9.02 6.55 7.56
CA LEU A 74 9.84 7.74 7.75
C LEU A 74 9.34 8.67 8.86
N MET A 75 8.03 8.84 8.97
CA MET A 75 7.44 9.88 9.82
C MET A 75 6.91 9.34 11.14
N ASP A 76 6.77 8.03 11.28
CA ASP A 76 6.11 7.36 12.41
C ASP A 76 4.67 7.89 12.65
N VAL A 77 3.96 8.17 11.55
CA VAL A 77 2.61 8.72 11.57
C VAL A 77 1.59 7.66 11.16
N LEU A 78 0.71 7.31 12.09
CA LEU A 78 -0.48 6.50 11.81
C LEU A 78 -1.53 7.37 11.14
N ASN A 79 -1.63 7.30 9.81
CA ASN A 79 -2.50 8.14 9.01
C ASN A 79 -3.75 7.40 8.54
N PHE A 80 -4.84 7.46 9.31
CA PHE A 80 -6.15 6.95 8.87
C PHE A 80 -6.76 7.78 7.73
N GLY A 81 -6.35 9.04 7.59
CA GLY A 81 -6.72 9.90 6.46
C GLY A 81 -6.21 9.40 5.09
N HIS A 82 -5.34 8.36 5.08
CA HIS A 82 -4.92 7.72 3.83
C HIS A 82 -6.11 7.16 3.02
N GLY A 83 -7.18 6.71 3.70
CA GLY A 83 -8.45 6.32 3.08
C GLY A 83 -9.11 7.45 2.30
N ALA A 84 -9.00 8.68 2.78
CA ALA A 84 -9.52 9.84 2.06
C ALA A 84 -8.84 10.04 0.70
N PHE A 85 -7.51 9.86 0.62
CA PHE A 85 -6.77 9.96 -0.65
C PHE A 85 -7.13 8.83 -1.61
N ILE A 86 -7.42 7.62 -1.10
CA ILE A 86 -7.92 6.50 -1.91
C ILE A 86 -9.25 6.88 -2.57
N ALA A 87 -10.23 7.34 -1.77
CA ALA A 87 -11.54 7.71 -2.25
C ALA A 87 -11.49 8.90 -3.21
N ILE A 88 -10.84 10.00 -2.82
CA ILE A 88 -10.73 11.20 -3.65
C ILE A 88 -10.02 10.89 -4.97
N GLY A 89 -8.95 10.08 -4.95
CA GLY A 89 -8.25 9.66 -6.17
C GLY A 89 -9.17 8.90 -7.13
N ALA A 90 -9.98 7.97 -6.61
CA ALA A 90 -10.96 7.23 -7.39
C ALA A 90 -12.02 8.15 -8.02
N TYR A 91 -12.55 9.11 -7.26
CA TYR A 91 -13.54 10.07 -7.77
C TYR A 91 -12.95 11.06 -8.79
N LEU A 92 -11.72 11.53 -8.60
CA LEU A 92 -11.01 12.36 -9.58
C LEU A 92 -10.77 11.60 -10.89
N ALA A 93 -10.37 10.34 -10.80
CA ALA A 93 -10.20 9.49 -11.98
C ALA A 93 -11.53 9.29 -12.73
N MET A 94 -12.63 8.99 -12.02
CA MET A 94 -13.96 8.89 -12.63
C MET A 94 -14.35 10.19 -13.34
N THR A 95 -14.20 11.33 -12.66
CA THR A 95 -14.52 12.66 -13.22
C THR A 95 -13.72 12.95 -14.48
N THR A 96 -12.46 12.47 -14.55
CA THR A 96 -11.61 12.60 -15.73
C THR A 96 -12.04 11.66 -16.86
N LEU A 97 -12.47 10.45 -16.55
CA LEU A 97 -12.86 9.45 -17.54
C LEU A 97 -14.21 9.74 -18.20
N ILE A 98 -15.17 10.36 -17.48
CA ILE A 98 -16.50 10.67 -18.03
C ILE A 98 -16.43 11.51 -19.33
N PRO A 99 -15.74 12.65 -19.39
CA PRO A 99 -15.64 13.43 -20.63
C PRO A 99 -14.81 12.73 -21.72
N LEU A 100 -14.00 11.74 -21.36
CA LEU A 100 -13.20 10.94 -22.29
C LEU A 100 -13.93 9.67 -22.77
N ALA A 101 -15.27 9.65 -22.68
CA ALA A 101 -16.08 8.48 -23.07
C ALA A 101 -15.78 8.00 -24.52
N GLY A 102 -15.54 8.90 -25.45
CA GLY A 102 -15.15 8.54 -26.82
C GLY A 102 -13.80 7.81 -26.90
N TRP A 103 -12.83 8.18 -26.02
CA TRP A 103 -11.53 7.48 -25.96
C TRP A 103 -11.65 6.13 -25.27
N ILE A 104 -12.48 6.04 -24.24
CA ILE A 104 -12.69 4.79 -23.46
C ILE A 104 -13.41 3.74 -24.31
N GLN A 105 -14.36 4.19 -25.15
CA GLN A 105 -15.18 3.30 -25.99
C GLN A 105 -14.54 3.01 -27.35
N ALA A 106 -13.45 3.69 -27.71
CA ALA A 106 -12.74 3.44 -28.96
C ALA A 106 -12.15 2.02 -28.99
N ASP A 107 -12.22 1.38 -30.15
CA ASP A 107 -11.57 0.08 -30.39
C ASP A 107 -10.07 0.25 -30.69
N GLN A 108 -9.40 1.09 -29.90
CA GLN A 108 -7.99 1.41 -30.02
C GLN A 108 -7.34 1.40 -28.64
N LEU A 109 -6.44 0.44 -28.42
CA LEU A 109 -5.72 0.29 -27.16
C LEU A 109 -4.98 1.58 -26.73
N ALA A 110 -4.38 2.28 -27.70
CA ALA A 110 -3.63 3.52 -27.42
C ALA A 110 -4.50 4.60 -26.81
N LEU A 111 -5.72 4.84 -27.33
CA LEU A 111 -6.66 5.82 -26.79
C LEU A 111 -7.18 5.41 -25.41
N ASN A 112 -7.47 4.12 -25.23
CA ASN A 112 -7.90 3.58 -23.93
C ASN A 112 -6.82 3.76 -22.86
N LEU A 113 -5.56 3.44 -23.18
CA LEU A 113 -4.43 3.62 -22.25
C LEU A 113 -4.12 5.11 -22.02
N ALA A 114 -4.27 5.96 -23.02
CA ALA A 114 -4.10 7.42 -22.87
C ALA A 114 -5.16 8.02 -21.92
N ALA A 115 -6.44 7.63 -22.09
CA ALA A 115 -7.52 8.05 -21.19
C ALA A 115 -7.25 7.60 -19.74
N LEU A 116 -6.88 6.33 -19.56
CA LEU A 116 -6.54 5.79 -18.25
C LEU A 116 -5.31 6.49 -17.65
N GLY A 117 -4.26 6.69 -18.44
CA GLY A 117 -3.04 7.38 -18.00
C GLY A 117 -3.34 8.81 -17.56
N LEU A 118 -4.17 9.56 -18.31
CA LEU A 118 -4.60 10.90 -17.92
C LEU A 118 -5.41 10.89 -16.63
N ALA A 119 -6.35 9.95 -16.47
CA ALA A 119 -7.14 9.82 -15.25
C ALA A 119 -6.25 9.51 -14.02
N ILE A 120 -5.28 8.62 -14.18
CA ILE A 120 -4.28 8.32 -13.13
C ILE A 120 -3.45 9.56 -12.79
N LEU A 121 -2.95 10.29 -13.77
CA LEU A 121 -2.16 11.51 -13.56
C LEU A 121 -2.97 12.58 -12.82
N VAL A 122 -4.22 12.80 -13.19
CA VAL A 122 -5.11 13.75 -12.51
C VAL A 122 -5.40 13.29 -11.07
N ALA A 123 -5.67 12.03 -10.87
CA ALA A 123 -5.88 11.44 -9.53
C ALA A 123 -4.63 11.63 -8.65
N MET A 124 -3.45 11.26 -9.16
CA MET A 124 -2.18 11.41 -8.43
C MET A 124 -1.86 12.88 -8.13
N ALA A 125 -2.04 13.77 -9.10
CA ALA A 125 -1.80 15.20 -8.91
C ALA A 125 -2.77 15.82 -7.89
N GLY A 126 -4.06 15.53 -8.01
CA GLY A 126 -5.08 16.01 -7.07
C GLY A 126 -4.85 15.50 -5.65
N THR A 127 -4.61 14.21 -5.48
CA THR A 127 -4.31 13.63 -4.15
C THR A 127 -2.97 14.11 -3.60
N SER A 128 -1.97 14.42 -4.44
CA SER A 128 -0.72 15.06 -4.03
C SER A 128 -0.94 16.45 -3.44
N ILE A 129 -1.76 17.27 -4.10
CA ILE A 129 -2.09 18.64 -3.66
C ILE A 129 -2.86 18.58 -2.33
N ILE A 130 -3.86 17.71 -2.25
CA ILE A 130 -4.65 17.53 -1.03
C ILE A 130 -3.77 16.95 0.08
N GLY A 131 -2.90 15.99 -0.24
CA GLY A 131 -1.94 15.41 0.70
C GLY A 131 -0.98 16.45 1.25
N TRP A 132 -0.46 17.34 0.42
CA TRP A 132 0.35 18.46 0.87
C TRP A 132 -0.40 19.39 1.83
N ALA A 133 -1.64 19.73 1.52
CA ALA A 133 -2.48 20.55 2.40
C ALA A 133 -2.80 19.82 3.72
N PHE A 134 -3.12 18.53 3.63
CA PHE A 134 -3.44 17.67 4.78
C PHE A 134 -2.23 17.52 5.72
N GLU A 135 -1.04 17.31 5.18
CA GLU A 135 0.19 17.28 5.97
C GLU A 135 0.39 18.60 6.73
N ARG A 136 0.23 19.71 6.05
CA ARG A 136 0.49 21.03 6.61
C ARG A 136 -0.50 21.44 7.70
N VAL A 137 -1.80 21.13 7.48
CA VAL A 137 -2.90 21.60 8.31
C VAL A 137 -3.25 20.60 9.41
N ILE A 138 -3.15 19.31 9.11
CA ILE A 138 -3.66 18.24 9.99
C ILE A 138 -2.53 17.50 10.70
N ILE A 139 -1.52 16.99 9.95
CA ILE A 139 -0.47 16.16 10.53
C ILE A 139 0.53 16.98 11.33
N MET A 140 0.99 18.10 10.78
CA MET A 140 2.05 18.91 11.36
C MET A 140 1.74 19.39 12.80
N PRO A 141 0.51 19.90 13.11
CA PRO A 141 0.19 20.37 14.46
C PRO A 141 0.14 19.28 15.53
N VAL A 142 -0.07 18.01 15.11
CA VAL A 142 -0.20 16.87 16.03
C VAL A 142 0.99 15.89 15.91
N TYR A 143 2.07 16.34 15.27
CA TYR A 143 3.25 15.51 15.07
C TYR A 143 3.85 15.04 16.41
N GLY A 144 4.21 13.74 16.49
CA GLY A 144 4.72 13.14 17.72
C GLY A 144 3.66 12.77 18.78
N GLN A 145 2.37 13.02 18.49
CA GLN A 145 1.26 12.71 19.42
C GLN A 145 0.34 11.65 18.79
N HIS A 146 0.74 10.37 18.86
CA HIS A 146 0.09 9.26 18.15
C HIS A 146 -1.44 9.20 18.33
N LEU A 147 -1.95 9.34 19.56
CA LEU A 147 -3.40 9.31 19.80
C LEU A 147 -4.14 10.47 19.12
N LYS A 148 -3.56 11.68 19.15
CA LYS A 148 -4.16 12.82 18.45
C LYS A 148 -4.07 12.66 16.93
N GLN A 149 -2.98 12.09 16.42
CA GLN A 149 -2.84 11.79 14.99
C GLN A 149 -3.95 10.85 14.52
N ILE A 150 -4.17 9.73 15.22
CA ILE A 150 -5.25 8.78 14.91
C ILE A 150 -6.60 9.50 14.89
N LEU A 151 -6.93 10.26 15.94
CA LEU A 151 -8.21 10.94 16.07
C LEU A 151 -8.44 11.97 14.96
N VAL A 152 -7.44 12.83 14.70
CA VAL A 152 -7.58 13.92 13.72
C VAL A 152 -7.56 13.39 12.28
N THR A 153 -6.76 12.35 11.97
CA THR A 153 -6.72 11.74 10.63
C THR A 153 -7.97 10.93 10.34
N THR A 154 -8.56 10.27 11.35
CA THR A 154 -9.87 9.62 11.21
C THR A 154 -10.97 10.66 10.99
N GLY A 155 -10.95 11.78 11.73
CA GLY A 155 -11.84 12.90 11.48
C GLY A 155 -11.69 13.47 10.07
N GLY A 156 -10.46 13.57 9.58
CA GLY A 156 -10.17 13.98 8.20
C GLY A 156 -10.74 13.02 7.14
N LEU A 157 -10.71 11.72 7.40
CA LEU A 157 -11.34 10.71 6.53
C LEU A 157 -12.87 10.91 6.47
N ILE A 158 -13.51 11.06 7.65
CA ILE A 158 -14.96 11.27 7.73
C ILE A 158 -15.36 12.56 6.99
N VAL A 159 -14.62 13.66 7.20
CA VAL A 159 -14.88 14.92 6.49
C VAL A 159 -14.73 14.74 4.98
N ALA A 160 -13.70 14.02 4.52
CA ALA A 160 -13.50 13.75 3.11
C ALA A 160 -14.66 12.93 2.51
N GLU A 161 -15.16 11.92 3.21
CA GLU A 161 -16.35 11.15 2.79
C GLU A 161 -17.58 12.05 2.67
N GLN A 162 -17.82 12.94 3.64
CA GLN A 162 -18.95 13.88 3.56
C GLN A 162 -18.77 14.88 2.41
N LEU A 163 -17.56 15.37 2.14
CA LEU A 163 -17.30 16.22 0.99
C LEU A 163 -17.55 15.49 -0.34
N ILE A 164 -17.20 14.20 -0.42
CA ILE A 164 -17.52 13.38 -1.59
C ILE A 164 -19.03 13.32 -1.80
N HIS A 165 -19.83 13.12 -0.74
CA HIS A 165 -21.30 13.16 -0.83
C HIS A 165 -21.83 14.50 -1.32
N VAL A 166 -21.21 15.60 -0.90
CA VAL A 166 -21.62 16.95 -1.34
C VAL A 166 -21.30 17.21 -2.82
N PHE A 167 -20.09 16.83 -3.29
CA PHE A 167 -19.66 17.11 -4.66
C PHE A 167 -20.16 16.13 -5.71
N TRP A 168 -20.22 14.83 -5.36
CA TRP A 168 -20.60 13.77 -6.31
C TRP A 168 -21.92 13.09 -6.00
N GLY A 169 -22.53 13.38 -4.85
CA GLY A 169 -23.76 12.74 -4.39
C GLY A 169 -23.53 11.45 -3.62
N GLY A 170 -24.59 10.96 -2.95
CA GLY A 170 -24.52 9.77 -2.07
C GLY A 170 -24.77 8.44 -2.78
N GLU A 171 -25.14 8.47 -4.06
CA GLU A 171 -25.44 7.26 -4.81
C GLU A 171 -24.17 6.56 -5.29
N GLN A 172 -24.28 5.24 -5.44
CA GLN A 172 -23.24 4.45 -6.07
C GLN A 172 -23.07 4.86 -7.53
N LYS A 173 -21.84 5.15 -7.95
CA LYS A 173 -21.49 5.57 -9.31
C LYS A 173 -20.85 4.41 -10.07
N PRO A 174 -21.17 4.21 -11.36
CA PRO A 174 -20.43 3.29 -12.21
C PRO A 174 -19.03 3.86 -12.51
N MET A 175 -18.02 3.03 -12.42
CA MET A 175 -16.65 3.38 -12.84
C MET A 175 -16.41 2.86 -14.26
N PRO A 176 -16.20 3.75 -15.25
CA PRO A 176 -16.10 3.31 -16.64
C PRO A 176 -14.76 2.64 -16.92
N LEU A 177 -14.78 1.32 -17.15
CA LEU A 177 -13.61 0.56 -17.57
C LEU A 177 -13.41 0.71 -19.10
N PRO A 178 -12.19 1.04 -19.58
CA PRO A 178 -11.90 1.12 -21.02
C PRO A 178 -12.14 -0.19 -21.77
N THR A 179 -12.69 -0.11 -22.99
CA THR A 179 -13.17 -1.26 -23.76
C THR A 179 -12.05 -2.27 -24.05
N ALA A 180 -10.83 -1.83 -24.39
CA ALA A 180 -9.71 -2.72 -24.63
C ALA A 180 -9.26 -3.53 -23.40
N LEU A 181 -9.60 -3.08 -22.19
CA LEU A 181 -9.28 -3.73 -20.92
C LEU A 181 -10.40 -4.67 -20.44
N ARG A 182 -11.54 -4.65 -21.11
CA ARG A 182 -12.64 -5.57 -20.83
C ARG A 182 -12.38 -6.95 -21.41
N GLY A 183 -13.03 -7.95 -20.82
CA GLY A 183 -12.94 -9.34 -21.22
C GLY A 183 -11.66 -10.03 -20.71
N ALA A 184 -11.49 -11.27 -21.09
CA ALA A 184 -10.42 -12.13 -20.63
C ALA A 184 -9.57 -12.65 -21.82
N ILE A 185 -8.32 -12.94 -21.54
CA ILE A 185 -7.44 -13.71 -22.41
C ILE A 185 -7.50 -15.16 -21.92
N THR A 186 -7.87 -16.08 -22.80
CA THR A 186 -7.90 -17.51 -22.50
C THR A 186 -6.57 -18.15 -22.89
N ILE A 187 -5.94 -18.82 -21.96
CA ILE A 187 -4.72 -19.62 -22.17
C ILE A 187 -5.07 -21.06 -21.78
N GLY A 188 -5.40 -21.90 -22.78
CA GLY A 188 -6.05 -23.19 -22.53
C GLY A 188 -7.41 -22.98 -21.87
N ASP A 189 -7.66 -23.64 -20.72
CA ASP A 189 -8.89 -23.54 -19.95
C ASP A 189 -8.88 -22.40 -18.92
N VAL A 190 -7.76 -21.67 -18.79
CA VAL A 190 -7.62 -20.56 -17.82
C VAL A 190 -8.00 -19.24 -18.46
N ALA A 191 -8.99 -18.56 -17.89
CA ALA A 191 -9.41 -17.23 -18.32
C ALA A 191 -8.83 -16.16 -17.37
N VAL A 192 -8.02 -15.23 -17.92
CA VAL A 192 -7.42 -14.12 -17.17
C VAL A 192 -7.96 -12.81 -17.70
N GLU A 193 -8.62 -12.02 -16.85
CA GLU A 193 -9.11 -10.69 -17.22
C GLU A 193 -7.96 -9.77 -17.62
N LYS A 194 -8.11 -9.07 -18.76
CA LYS A 194 -7.10 -8.15 -19.29
C LYS A 194 -6.72 -7.06 -18.29
N TYR A 195 -7.71 -6.55 -17.55
CA TYR A 195 -7.49 -5.54 -16.55
C TYR A 195 -6.56 -6.03 -15.41
N ARG A 196 -6.68 -7.29 -15.00
CA ARG A 196 -5.79 -7.89 -13.97
C ARG A 196 -4.33 -7.90 -14.41
N LEU A 197 -4.06 -8.17 -15.70
CA LEU A 197 -2.70 -8.12 -16.23
C LEU A 197 -2.12 -6.69 -16.18
N LEU A 198 -2.94 -5.69 -16.49
CA LEU A 198 -2.53 -4.29 -16.38
C LEU A 198 -2.20 -3.92 -14.91
N THR A 199 -3.05 -4.28 -13.97
CA THR A 199 -2.81 -3.97 -12.54
C THR A 199 -1.59 -4.67 -12.00
N MET A 200 -1.31 -5.91 -12.42
CA MET A 200 -0.06 -6.60 -12.10
C MET A 200 1.16 -5.86 -12.63
N ALA A 201 1.11 -5.41 -13.88
CA ALA A 201 2.21 -4.65 -14.49
C ALA A 201 2.44 -3.31 -13.78
N VAL A 202 1.36 -2.56 -13.45
CA VAL A 202 1.45 -1.30 -12.72
C VAL A 202 1.99 -1.52 -11.31
N GLY A 203 1.46 -2.49 -10.57
CA GLY A 203 1.93 -2.80 -9.21
C GLY A 203 3.40 -3.20 -9.16
N LEU A 204 3.82 -4.04 -10.11
CA LEU A 204 5.23 -4.43 -10.25
C LEU A 204 6.11 -3.23 -10.62
N ALA A 205 5.66 -2.36 -11.53
CA ALA A 205 6.38 -1.15 -11.90
C ALA A 205 6.55 -0.22 -10.70
N VAL A 206 5.51 -0.02 -9.88
CA VAL A 206 5.59 0.75 -8.64
C VAL A 206 6.56 0.10 -7.66
N PHE A 207 6.51 -1.22 -7.47
CA PHE A 207 7.44 -1.93 -6.59
C PHE A 207 8.89 -1.73 -7.00
N VAL A 208 9.21 -1.94 -8.29
CA VAL A 208 10.55 -1.74 -8.83
C VAL A 208 10.98 -0.27 -8.69
N ALA A 209 10.10 0.67 -9.03
CA ALA A 209 10.39 2.10 -8.90
C ALA A 209 10.71 2.48 -7.45
N MET A 210 9.93 1.99 -6.47
CA MET A 210 10.19 2.24 -5.06
C MET A 210 11.52 1.63 -4.60
N LEU A 211 11.84 0.40 -5.01
CA LEU A 211 13.13 -0.22 -4.71
C LEU A 211 14.30 0.58 -5.29
N LEU A 212 14.17 1.05 -6.53
CA LEU A 212 15.19 1.88 -7.18
C LEU A 212 15.38 3.22 -6.45
N VAL A 213 14.27 3.90 -6.13
CA VAL A 213 14.32 5.19 -5.40
C VAL A 213 14.95 5.00 -4.03
N LEU A 214 14.54 4.00 -3.26
CA LEU A 214 15.03 3.80 -1.90
C LEU A 214 16.47 3.25 -1.84
N ASN A 215 16.89 2.42 -2.81
CA ASN A 215 18.20 1.76 -2.76
C ASN A 215 19.27 2.45 -3.61
N ARG A 216 18.86 3.24 -4.62
CA ARG A 216 19.81 3.80 -5.60
C ARG A 216 19.86 5.33 -5.62
N THR A 217 19.00 6.04 -4.83
CA THR A 217 18.98 7.51 -4.83
C THR A 217 19.40 8.10 -3.49
N LYS A 218 19.83 9.38 -3.53
CA LYS A 218 20.12 10.17 -2.32
C LYS A 218 18.91 10.33 -1.42
N LEU A 219 17.68 10.34 -2.00
CA LEU A 219 16.43 10.41 -1.23
C LEU A 219 16.28 9.18 -0.34
N GLY A 220 16.52 7.98 -0.87
CA GLY A 220 16.45 6.76 -0.07
C GLY A 220 17.49 6.69 1.04
N LEU A 221 18.70 7.23 0.80
CA LEU A 221 19.73 7.35 1.84
C LEU A 221 19.27 8.30 2.95
N LEU A 222 18.72 9.47 2.60
CA LEU A 222 18.22 10.46 3.54
C LEU A 222 17.01 9.94 4.33
N ILE A 223 16.14 9.16 3.68
CA ILE A 223 15.01 8.49 4.34
C ILE A 223 15.51 7.54 5.41
N ARG A 224 16.43 6.65 5.10
CA ARG A 224 17.01 5.70 6.07
C ARG A 224 17.75 6.41 7.20
N ALA A 225 18.58 7.37 6.89
CA ALA A 225 19.30 8.16 7.90
C ALA A 225 18.34 8.96 8.80
N GLY A 226 17.27 9.52 8.23
CA GLY A 226 16.26 10.27 8.97
C GLY A 226 15.40 9.41 9.90
N VAL A 227 15.18 8.13 9.56
CA VAL A 227 14.53 7.13 10.41
C VAL A 227 15.45 6.76 11.59
N GLU A 228 16.76 6.59 11.33
CA GLU A 228 17.73 6.15 12.33
C GLU A 228 18.08 7.28 13.31
N ASN A 229 18.39 8.48 12.80
CA ASN A 229 18.71 9.63 13.64
C ASN A 229 18.37 10.96 12.95
N ARG A 230 17.19 11.48 13.26
CA ARG A 230 16.69 12.74 12.72
C ARG A 230 17.59 13.94 13.06
N GLU A 231 18.06 14.04 14.32
CA GLU A 231 18.84 15.17 14.79
C GLU A 231 20.20 15.22 14.08
N MET A 232 20.83 14.07 13.86
CA MET A 232 22.09 13.98 13.13
C MET A 232 21.93 14.46 11.69
N VAL A 233 20.84 14.07 11.00
CA VAL A 233 20.58 14.50 9.60
C VAL A 233 20.31 16.01 9.53
N GLU A 234 19.63 16.59 10.51
CA GLU A 234 19.43 18.04 10.62
C GLU A 234 20.76 18.76 10.91
N ALA A 235 21.60 18.21 11.78
CA ALA A 235 22.94 18.75 12.07
C ALA A 235 23.87 18.75 10.85
N LEU A 236 23.70 17.78 9.93
CA LEU A 236 24.39 17.75 8.63
C LEU A 236 23.83 18.76 7.60
N GLY A 237 22.85 19.60 7.99
CA GLY A 237 22.29 20.67 7.17
C GLY A 237 21.14 20.23 6.25
N TYR A 238 20.68 19.00 6.32
CA TYR A 238 19.52 18.55 5.55
C TYR A 238 18.21 18.97 6.19
N ARG A 239 17.27 19.46 5.38
CA ARG A 239 15.95 19.89 5.83
C ARG A 239 14.98 18.70 5.88
N ILE A 240 14.99 17.91 6.96
CA ILE A 240 14.14 16.73 7.14
C ILE A 240 12.65 17.05 6.93
N ARG A 241 12.20 18.23 7.34
CA ARG A 241 10.82 18.68 7.12
C ARG A 241 10.40 18.65 5.64
N ARG A 242 11.28 19.05 4.71
CA ARG A 242 10.97 18.97 3.27
C ARG A 242 10.88 17.54 2.79
N LEU A 243 11.71 16.66 3.35
CA LEU A 243 11.67 15.23 3.07
C LEU A 243 10.34 14.61 3.54
N PHE A 244 9.86 14.97 4.73
CA PHE A 244 8.58 14.51 5.26
C PHE A 244 7.41 14.92 4.36
N VAL A 245 7.35 16.19 3.97
CA VAL A 245 6.34 16.67 3.02
C VAL A 245 6.40 15.90 1.71
N ALA A 246 7.60 15.70 1.13
CA ALA A 246 7.76 14.98 -0.13
C ALA A 246 7.29 13.52 -0.01
N VAL A 247 7.60 12.84 1.09
CA VAL A 247 7.18 11.46 1.35
C VAL A 247 5.67 11.38 1.57
N PHE A 248 5.07 12.31 2.30
CA PHE A 248 3.63 12.35 2.50
C PHE A 248 2.87 12.60 1.19
N VAL A 249 3.36 13.53 0.37
CA VAL A 249 2.81 13.81 -0.97
C VAL A 249 2.94 12.60 -1.89
N ALA A 250 4.09 11.92 -1.90
CA ALA A 250 4.29 10.71 -2.68
C ALA A 250 3.37 9.57 -2.21
N GLY A 251 3.20 9.40 -0.89
CA GLY A 251 2.27 8.44 -0.30
C GLY A 251 0.82 8.72 -0.69
N SER A 252 0.41 10.00 -0.67
CA SER A 252 -0.92 10.41 -1.09
C SER A 252 -1.15 10.20 -2.59
N ALA A 253 -0.12 10.41 -3.43
CA ALA A 253 -0.16 10.11 -4.86
C ALA A 253 -0.37 8.61 -5.12
N LEU A 254 0.36 7.75 -4.39
CA LEU A 254 0.21 6.29 -4.47
C LEU A 254 -1.18 5.83 -4.01
N ALA A 255 -1.75 6.48 -2.98
CA ALA A 255 -3.13 6.23 -2.57
C ALA A 255 -4.12 6.60 -3.68
N GLY A 256 -3.93 7.73 -4.36
CA GLY A 256 -4.76 8.13 -5.50
C GLY A 256 -4.64 7.18 -6.68
N LEU A 257 -3.43 6.74 -7.03
CA LEU A 257 -3.19 5.71 -8.05
C LEU A 257 -3.90 4.41 -7.68
N GLY A 258 -3.65 3.90 -6.48
CA GLY A 258 -4.23 2.65 -6.03
C GLY A 258 -5.75 2.71 -5.88
N GLY A 259 -6.30 3.84 -5.42
CA GLY A 259 -7.74 4.09 -5.37
C GLY A 259 -8.37 4.06 -6.75
N THR A 260 -7.72 4.64 -7.76
CA THR A 260 -8.15 4.56 -9.17
C THR A 260 -8.17 3.12 -9.67
N LEU A 261 -7.09 2.36 -9.42
CA LEU A 261 -7.01 0.95 -9.82
C LEU A 261 -8.08 0.10 -9.11
N TRP A 262 -8.29 0.33 -7.82
CA TRP A 262 -9.30 -0.40 -7.04
C TRP A 262 -10.73 -0.11 -7.51
N ALA A 263 -11.04 1.16 -7.80
CA ALA A 263 -12.35 1.56 -8.31
C ALA A 263 -12.65 0.96 -9.68
N LEU A 264 -11.68 0.93 -10.59
CA LEU A 264 -11.80 0.28 -11.91
C LEU A 264 -11.97 -1.23 -11.79
N TYR A 265 -11.31 -1.86 -10.81
CA TYR A 265 -11.49 -3.28 -10.51
C TYR A 265 -12.89 -3.61 -10.01
N ARG A 266 -13.45 -2.74 -9.16
CA ARG A 266 -14.81 -2.89 -8.63
C ARG A 266 -15.89 -2.49 -9.63
N GLU A 267 -15.54 -1.74 -10.68
CA GLU A 267 -16.45 -1.10 -11.65
C GLU A 267 -17.55 -0.24 -11.02
N THR A 268 -17.47 -0.04 -9.71
CA THR A 268 -18.42 0.73 -8.90
C THR A 268 -17.69 1.56 -7.87
N LEU A 269 -18.25 2.74 -7.57
CA LEU A 269 -17.64 3.72 -6.67
C LEU A 269 -18.67 4.18 -5.64
N THR A 270 -18.30 4.10 -4.38
CA THR A 270 -19.06 4.62 -3.23
C THR A 270 -18.19 5.59 -2.45
N ALA A 271 -18.78 6.55 -1.74
CA ALA A 271 -18.02 7.48 -0.91
C ALA A 271 -17.19 6.77 0.17
N GLY A 272 -17.71 5.65 0.71
CA GLY A 272 -17.06 4.84 1.73
C GLY A 272 -15.93 3.92 1.23
N ILE A 273 -15.56 3.94 -0.07
CA ILE A 273 -14.51 3.06 -0.63
C ILE A 273 -13.18 3.21 0.11
N GLY A 274 -12.86 4.41 0.59
CA GLY A 274 -11.66 4.67 1.37
C GLY A 274 -11.66 3.98 2.72
N SER A 275 -12.78 4.02 3.44
CA SER A 275 -12.97 3.35 4.73
C SER A 275 -12.97 1.83 4.61
N GLU A 276 -13.50 1.28 3.51
CA GLU A 276 -13.45 -0.17 3.26
C GLU A 276 -12.02 -0.66 3.04
N VAL A 277 -11.27 0.06 2.22
CA VAL A 277 -9.92 -0.36 1.78
C VAL A 277 -8.87 -0.11 2.86
N ILE A 278 -9.00 0.96 3.67
CA ILE A 278 -7.99 1.34 4.65
C ILE A 278 -7.72 0.24 5.69
N VAL A 279 -8.74 -0.52 6.08
CA VAL A 279 -8.58 -1.64 7.02
C VAL A 279 -7.67 -2.71 6.42
N LEU A 280 -7.87 -3.05 5.15
CA LEU A 280 -7.04 -4.02 4.42
C LEU A 280 -5.60 -3.52 4.28
N VAL A 281 -5.43 -2.23 4.03
CA VAL A 281 -4.12 -1.56 3.93
C VAL A 281 -3.36 -1.65 5.26
N PHE A 282 -4.04 -1.42 6.39
CA PHE A 282 -3.42 -1.58 7.71
C PHE A 282 -3.03 -3.03 7.98
N ILE A 283 -3.89 -4.00 7.68
CA ILE A 283 -3.57 -5.43 7.81
C ILE A 283 -2.29 -5.76 7.05
N VAL A 284 -2.20 -5.34 5.79
CA VAL A 284 -1.02 -5.58 4.93
C VAL A 284 0.23 -4.90 5.48
N THR A 285 0.12 -3.65 5.91
CA THR A 285 1.25 -2.88 6.44
C THR A 285 1.78 -3.48 7.75
N ILE A 286 0.88 -3.97 8.61
CA ILE A 286 1.24 -4.63 9.87
C ILE A 286 1.87 -6.00 9.59
N ILE A 287 1.27 -6.81 8.73
CA ILE A 287 1.82 -8.12 8.32
C ILE A 287 3.21 -7.94 7.70
N GLY A 288 3.34 -6.97 6.80
CA GLY A 288 4.61 -6.70 6.11
C GLY A 288 5.73 -6.26 7.03
N GLY A 289 5.38 -5.61 8.14
CA GLY A 289 6.27 -4.89 9.05
C GLY A 289 6.28 -3.40 8.71
N LEU A 290 5.99 -2.59 9.72
CA LEU A 290 5.81 -1.15 9.60
C LEU A 290 7.05 -0.48 8.98
N GLY A 291 6.89 0.17 7.84
CA GLY A 291 7.98 0.85 7.11
C GLY A 291 8.77 -0.03 6.14
N SER A 292 8.49 -1.34 6.04
CA SER A 292 9.16 -2.26 5.13
C SER A 292 8.43 -2.39 3.81
N ILE A 293 9.00 -1.87 2.70
CA ILE A 293 8.39 -1.97 1.36
C ILE A 293 8.36 -3.42 0.87
N GLY A 294 9.46 -4.17 1.08
CA GLY A 294 9.50 -5.60 0.72
C GLY A 294 8.49 -6.43 1.50
N GLY A 295 8.36 -6.12 2.81
CA GLY A 295 7.35 -6.75 3.65
C GLY A 295 5.93 -6.38 3.23
N CYS A 296 5.66 -5.12 2.92
CA CYS A 296 4.38 -4.66 2.39
C CYS A 296 4.00 -5.39 1.09
N PHE A 297 4.96 -5.59 0.17
CA PHE A 297 4.74 -6.34 -1.06
C PHE A 297 4.34 -7.80 -0.78
N LEU A 298 5.08 -8.52 0.07
CA LEU A 298 4.76 -9.90 0.43
C LEU A 298 3.45 -9.99 1.22
N GLY A 299 3.22 -9.07 2.16
CA GLY A 299 1.99 -9.00 2.95
C GLY A 299 0.76 -8.78 2.06
N SER A 300 0.86 -7.93 1.04
CA SER A 300 -0.24 -7.68 0.10
C SER A 300 -0.59 -8.91 -0.73
N VAL A 301 0.41 -9.66 -1.18
CA VAL A 301 0.19 -10.90 -1.94
C VAL A 301 -0.42 -11.98 -1.05
N LEU A 302 0.09 -12.17 0.18
CA LEU A 302 -0.46 -13.14 1.14
C LEU A 302 -1.92 -12.85 1.51
N VAL A 303 -2.23 -11.58 1.81
CA VAL A 303 -3.59 -11.15 2.14
C VAL A 303 -4.53 -11.36 0.96
N ALA A 304 -4.08 -11.03 -0.25
CA ALA A 304 -4.89 -11.22 -1.46
C ALA A 304 -5.10 -12.71 -1.78
N GLN A 305 -4.09 -13.57 -1.59
CA GLN A 305 -4.24 -15.02 -1.74
C GLN A 305 -5.25 -15.57 -0.72
N MET A 306 -5.11 -15.18 0.55
CA MET A 306 -6.02 -15.59 1.60
C MET A 306 -7.46 -15.16 1.29
N ALA A 307 -7.66 -13.90 0.88
CA ALA A 307 -8.98 -13.37 0.53
C ALA A 307 -9.60 -14.12 -0.67
N ASN A 308 -8.83 -14.38 -1.73
CA ASN A 308 -9.35 -15.04 -2.93
C ASN A 308 -9.67 -16.52 -2.69
N TYR A 309 -8.78 -17.27 -2.01
CA TYR A 309 -9.01 -18.68 -1.72
C TYR A 309 -10.14 -18.89 -0.73
N THR A 310 -10.16 -18.11 0.37
CA THR A 310 -11.27 -18.19 1.34
C THR A 310 -12.57 -17.64 0.78
N GLY A 311 -12.51 -16.62 -0.09
CA GLY A 311 -13.68 -16.10 -0.79
C GLY A 311 -14.34 -17.14 -1.70
N TYR A 312 -13.56 -18.03 -2.30
CA TYR A 312 -14.05 -19.16 -3.08
C TYR A 312 -14.57 -20.31 -2.22
N LEU A 313 -13.79 -20.74 -1.21
CA LEU A 313 -14.10 -21.90 -0.38
C LEU A 313 -15.19 -21.62 0.67
N ALA A 314 -15.16 -20.45 1.29
CA ALA A 314 -16.05 -20.07 2.39
C ALA A 314 -16.30 -18.54 2.41
N PRO A 315 -17.13 -18.00 1.50
CA PRO A 315 -17.33 -16.55 1.33
C PRO A 315 -17.69 -15.81 2.62
N LYS A 316 -18.43 -16.45 3.51
CA LYS A 316 -18.90 -15.85 4.78
C LYS A 316 -17.78 -15.49 5.75
N VAL A 317 -16.62 -16.14 5.62
CA VAL A 317 -15.46 -15.92 6.53
C VAL A 317 -14.28 -15.22 5.84
N ALA A 318 -14.42 -14.82 4.57
CA ALA A 318 -13.32 -14.24 3.79
C ALA A 318 -12.70 -12.98 4.42
N LEU A 319 -13.52 -12.10 5.02
CA LEU A 319 -13.02 -10.92 5.74
C LEU A 319 -12.31 -11.31 7.04
N ALA A 320 -12.88 -12.25 7.80
CA ALA A 320 -12.29 -12.73 9.05
C ALA A 320 -10.97 -13.46 8.80
N SER A 321 -10.80 -14.12 7.66
CA SER A 321 -9.57 -14.85 7.32
C SER A 321 -8.35 -13.95 7.21
N ASN A 322 -8.50 -12.72 6.72
CA ASN A 322 -7.40 -11.75 6.64
C ASN A 322 -6.96 -11.28 8.02
N ILE A 323 -7.90 -11.08 8.95
CA ILE A 323 -7.60 -10.73 10.34
C ILE A 323 -6.92 -11.92 11.03
N LEU A 324 -7.42 -13.15 10.81
CA LEU A 324 -6.82 -14.35 11.35
C LEU A 324 -5.38 -14.54 10.83
N LEU A 325 -5.15 -14.34 9.54
CA LEU A 325 -3.82 -14.37 8.95
C LEU A 325 -2.88 -13.38 9.64
N MET A 326 -3.36 -12.15 9.87
CA MET A 326 -2.58 -11.13 10.59
C MET A 326 -2.22 -11.59 12.01
N VAL A 327 -3.18 -12.12 12.76
CA VAL A 327 -2.95 -12.62 14.12
C VAL A 327 -1.92 -13.76 14.11
N ILE A 328 -2.05 -14.73 13.21
CA ILE A 328 -1.10 -15.86 13.10
C ILE A 328 0.31 -15.35 12.80
N ILE A 329 0.46 -14.42 11.85
CA ILE A 329 1.77 -13.87 11.50
C ILE A 329 2.37 -13.08 12.67
N LEU A 330 1.59 -12.26 13.38
CA LEU A 330 2.06 -11.51 14.54
C LEU A 330 2.41 -12.39 15.74
N MET A 331 1.69 -13.49 15.95
CA MET A 331 2.06 -14.48 16.99
C MET A 331 3.39 -15.17 16.68
N TRP A 332 3.70 -15.39 15.40
CA TRP A 332 4.96 -15.96 14.97
C TRP A 332 6.08 -14.91 14.87
N ARG A 333 5.77 -13.73 14.33
CA ARG A 333 6.69 -12.60 14.14
C ARG A 333 6.02 -11.29 14.57
N PRO A 334 6.17 -10.87 15.84
CA PRO A 334 5.51 -9.66 16.36
C PRO A 334 5.87 -8.37 15.61
N GLN A 335 7.03 -8.35 14.94
CA GLN A 335 7.52 -7.19 14.17
C GLN A 335 7.09 -7.21 12.70
N GLY A 336 6.26 -8.20 12.29
CA GLY A 336 5.89 -8.44 10.90
C GLY A 336 6.93 -9.28 10.15
N LEU A 337 6.69 -9.50 8.85
CA LEU A 337 7.52 -10.39 8.01
C LEU A 337 8.95 -9.88 7.85
N TYR A 338 9.12 -8.57 7.67
CA TYR A 338 10.42 -7.90 7.57
C TYR A 338 10.45 -6.68 8.48
N ALA A 339 11.05 -6.84 9.65
CA ALA A 339 11.29 -5.73 10.56
C ALA A 339 12.26 -4.72 9.94
N VAL A 340 11.98 -3.43 10.09
CA VAL A 340 12.98 -2.39 9.86
C VAL A 340 13.87 -2.36 11.09
N THR A 341 15.12 -2.82 10.94
CA THR A 341 16.15 -2.81 12.00
C THR A 341 16.42 -1.36 12.44
N GLY A 342 16.19 -1.07 13.72
CA GLY A 342 16.48 0.27 14.29
C GLY A 342 15.38 0.84 15.19
N ARG A 343 14.32 0.07 15.50
CA ARG A 343 13.30 0.47 16.50
C ARG A 343 13.26 -0.48 17.66
#